data_c89c9ab9939ddf29f01ab59a1dbda161
#
_entry.id   c89c9ab9939ddf29f01ab59a1dbda161
#
_cell.length_a   1.000
_cell.length_b   1.000
_cell.length_c   1.000
_cell.angle_alpha   90.00
_cell.angle_beta   90.00
_cell.angle_gamma   90.00
#
_symmetry.space_group_name_H-M   'P 1'
#
loop_
_entity.id
_entity.type
_entity.pdbx_description
1 polymer ?
#
loop_
_entity_poly.entity_id
_entity_poly.type
_entity_poly.pdbx_seq_one_letter_code
_entity_poly.pdbx_strand_id
1 'polypeptide(L)'
;MRDLTEKDVTIERELALVKIINSGEERIEALRLADSFRARTLDSTLNSFVFEITGNSSKVAAFVDLMRSLGDVEIARTGVSAISRGNSVDLEAK
;
A
#
# COMPACT_ATOMS: atom_id res chain seq x y z
N MET A 1 -14.25 -19.92 23.37
CA MET A 1 -14.59 -19.03 22.31
C MET A 1 -13.65 -17.84 22.25
N ARG A 2 -13.37 -17.41 21.10
CA ARG A 2 -12.46 -16.30 20.95
C ARG A 2 -13.18 -14.97 20.99
N ASP A 3 -12.75 -14.09 21.85
CA ASP A 3 -13.32 -12.77 21.94
C ASP A 3 -12.57 -11.74 21.13
N LEU A 4 -11.42 -12.12 20.60
CA LEU A 4 -10.59 -11.20 19.86
C LEU A 4 -11.18 -10.91 18.50
N THR A 5 -10.99 -9.70 18.05
CA THR A 5 -11.34 -9.38 16.68
C THR A 5 -10.35 -10.04 15.73
N GLU A 6 -10.74 -10.20 14.51
CA GLU A 6 -9.88 -10.82 13.52
C GLU A 6 -8.54 -10.08 13.39
N LYS A 7 -8.59 -8.77 13.44
CA LYS A 7 -7.37 -7.99 13.25
C LYS A 7 -6.39 -8.12 14.41
N ASP A 8 -6.86 -8.61 15.55
CA ASP A 8 -5.98 -8.82 16.69
C ASP A 8 -5.17 -10.10 16.57
N VAL A 9 -5.60 -11.02 15.71
CA VAL A 9 -4.98 -12.32 15.59
C VAL A 9 -4.42 -12.61 14.21
N THR A 10 -4.54 -11.68 13.29
CA THR A 10 -4.04 -11.89 11.93
C THR A 10 -3.11 -10.78 11.51
N ILE A 11 -2.24 -11.11 10.57
CA ILE A 11 -1.40 -10.14 9.89
C ILE A 11 -1.88 -10.12 8.45
N GLU A 12 -2.19 -8.92 7.94
CA GLU A 12 -2.63 -8.73 6.57
C GLU A 12 -1.55 -8.01 5.79
N ARG A 13 -1.44 -8.37 4.54
CA ARG A 13 -0.58 -7.63 3.62
C ARG A 13 -1.22 -7.58 2.26
N GLU A 14 -0.94 -6.48 1.59
CA GLU A 14 -1.35 -6.25 0.23
C GLU A 14 -0.21 -5.51 -0.45
N LEU A 15 0.02 -5.81 -1.72
CA LEU A 15 0.99 -5.07 -2.52
C LEU A 15 0.23 -4.25 -3.55
N ALA A 16 0.65 -3.01 -3.74
CA ALA A 16 0.08 -2.16 -4.77
C ALA A 16 1.18 -1.49 -5.56
N LEU A 17 0.94 -1.35 -6.85
CA LEU A 17 1.75 -0.53 -7.73
C LEU A 17 0.95 0.70 -8.06
N VAL A 18 1.55 1.86 -7.87
CA VAL A 18 0.86 3.13 -8.06
C VAL A 18 1.69 3.98 -8.99
N LYS A 19 1.16 4.27 -10.17
CA LYS A 19 1.80 5.21 -11.08
C LYS A 19 1.12 6.56 -10.90
N ILE A 20 1.91 7.62 -10.79
CA ILE A 20 1.39 8.97 -10.69
C ILE A 20 2.02 9.83 -11.76
N ILE A 21 1.19 10.62 -12.42
CA ILE A 21 1.61 11.58 -13.43
C ILE A 21 1.49 12.96 -12.79
N ASN A 22 2.60 13.65 -12.61
CA ASN A 22 2.58 14.99 -12.07
C ASN A 22 3.88 15.71 -12.39
N SER A 23 3.93 16.98 -12.04
CA SER A 23 5.11 17.80 -12.31
C SER A 23 5.21 18.87 -11.23
N GLY A 24 6.34 19.57 -11.23
CA GLY A 24 6.52 20.70 -10.33
C GLY A 24 6.57 20.28 -8.88
N GLU A 25 5.93 21.07 -8.03
CA GLU A 25 5.98 20.83 -6.60
C GLU A 25 5.26 19.57 -6.18
N GLU A 26 4.28 19.13 -6.94
CA GLU A 26 3.61 17.88 -6.63
C GLU A 26 4.55 16.69 -6.70
N ARG A 27 5.58 16.77 -7.52
CA ARG A 27 6.58 15.69 -7.57
C ARG A 27 7.33 15.56 -6.26
N ILE A 28 7.67 16.69 -5.67
CA ILE A 28 8.39 16.70 -4.39
C ILE A 28 7.50 16.12 -3.30
N GLU A 29 6.24 16.50 -3.30
CA GLU A 29 5.31 16.01 -2.30
C GLU A 29 5.05 14.50 -2.47
N ALA A 30 4.97 14.03 -3.72
CA ALA A 30 4.78 12.60 -3.97
C ALA A 30 5.97 11.80 -3.43
N LEU A 31 7.19 12.28 -3.64
CA LEU A 31 8.36 11.61 -3.09
C LEU A 31 8.35 11.60 -1.57
N ARG A 32 7.94 12.70 -0.96
CA ARG A 32 7.86 12.79 0.48
C ARG A 32 6.86 11.80 1.04
N LEU A 33 5.68 11.69 0.42
CA LEU A 33 4.68 10.73 0.85
C LEU A 33 5.14 9.30 0.65
N ALA A 34 5.79 9.03 -0.48
CA ALA A 34 6.32 7.69 -0.73
C ALA A 34 7.29 7.29 0.37
N ASP A 35 8.17 8.22 0.78
CA ASP A 35 9.11 7.95 1.84
C ASP A 35 8.40 7.72 3.17
N SER A 36 7.41 8.55 3.49
CA SER A 36 6.64 8.41 4.73
C SER A 36 5.94 7.07 4.83
N PHE A 37 5.43 6.56 3.72
CA PHE A 37 4.73 5.28 3.68
C PHE A 37 5.67 4.11 3.40
N ARG A 38 6.97 4.39 3.26
CA ARG A 38 8.00 3.39 2.97
C ARG A 38 7.72 2.67 1.66
N ALA A 39 7.21 3.41 0.69
CA ALA A 39 7.02 2.91 -0.64
C ALA A 39 8.35 2.96 -1.37
N ARG A 40 8.51 2.06 -2.34
CA ARG A 40 9.74 2.01 -3.15
C ARG A 40 9.45 2.65 -4.49
N THR A 41 10.43 3.39 -5.01
CA THR A 41 10.31 3.96 -6.35
C THR A 41 10.88 2.97 -7.33
N LEU A 42 10.03 2.47 -8.22
CA LEU A 42 10.44 1.50 -9.22
C LEU A 42 10.80 2.14 -10.54
N ASP A 43 10.20 3.29 -10.84
CA ASP A 43 10.45 3.98 -12.11
C ASP A 43 10.21 5.46 -11.90
N SER A 44 10.95 6.27 -12.64
CA SER A 44 10.87 7.73 -12.52
C SER A 44 11.17 8.34 -13.89
N THR A 45 10.29 9.22 -14.34
CA THR A 45 10.53 10.03 -15.53
C THR A 45 10.38 11.50 -15.12
N LEU A 46 10.49 12.40 -16.09
CA LEU A 46 10.38 13.81 -15.79
C LEU A 46 9.04 14.19 -15.22
N ASN A 47 7.99 13.44 -15.52
CA ASN A 47 6.65 13.79 -15.08
C ASN A 47 5.85 12.59 -14.57
N SER A 48 6.54 11.53 -14.16
CA SER A 48 5.84 10.38 -13.59
C SER A 48 6.72 9.64 -12.60
N PHE A 49 6.07 8.88 -11.72
CA PHE A 49 6.71 7.91 -10.83
C PHE A 49 5.87 6.64 -10.82
N VAL A 50 6.53 5.52 -10.60
CA VAL A 50 5.85 4.27 -10.25
C VAL A 50 6.37 3.86 -8.88
N PHE A 51 5.47 3.73 -7.92
CA PHE A 51 5.80 3.32 -6.56
C PHE A 51 5.23 1.94 -6.28
N GLU A 52 5.94 1.20 -5.44
CA GLU A 52 5.47 -0.08 -4.91
C GLU A 52 5.28 0.09 -3.41
N ILE A 53 4.10 -0.26 -2.91
CA ILE A 53 3.82 -0.16 -1.49
C ILE A 53 3.22 -1.46 -1.00
N THR A 54 3.62 -1.87 0.20
CA THR A 54 3.05 -3.03 0.87
C THR A 54 2.59 -2.62 2.25
N GLY A 55 1.55 -3.28 2.74
CA GLY A 55 1.02 -3.02 4.06
C GLY A 55 -0.37 -3.61 4.17
N ASN A 56 -1.07 -3.25 5.25
CA ASN A 56 -2.46 -3.65 5.35
C ASN A 56 -3.30 -2.78 4.39
N SER A 57 -4.55 -3.16 4.21
CA SER A 57 -5.39 -2.49 3.23
C SER A 57 -5.62 -1.02 3.56
N SER A 58 -5.67 -0.68 4.85
CA SER A 58 -5.85 0.72 5.25
C SER A 58 -4.67 1.58 4.85
N LYS A 59 -3.45 1.05 5.03
CA LYS A 59 -2.25 1.79 4.65
C LYS A 59 -2.21 2.02 3.15
N VAL A 60 -2.50 0.96 2.38
CA VAL A 60 -2.47 1.06 0.92
C VAL A 60 -3.53 2.04 0.44
N ALA A 61 -4.74 1.97 1.01
CA ALA A 61 -5.81 2.89 0.60
C ALA A 61 -5.45 4.34 0.92
N ALA A 62 -4.85 4.59 2.08
CA ALA A 62 -4.44 5.94 2.45
C ALA A 62 -3.41 6.49 1.48
N PHE A 63 -2.43 5.67 1.11
CA PHE A 63 -1.40 6.10 0.17
C PHE A 63 -2.01 6.43 -1.20
N VAL A 64 -2.90 5.57 -1.69
CA VAL A 64 -3.56 5.79 -2.97
C VAL A 64 -4.36 7.09 -2.96
N ASP A 65 -5.12 7.33 -1.89
CA ASP A 65 -5.94 8.54 -1.81
C ASP A 65 -5.07 9.79 -1.80
N LEU A 66 -3.96 9.76 -1.07
CA LEU A 66 -3.06 10.90 -1.04
C LEU A 66 -2.42 11.14 -2.41
N MET A 67 -2.04 10.06 -3.10
CA MET A 67 -1.47 10.21 -4.44
C MET A 67 -2.48 10.80 -5.42
N ARG A 68 -3.76 10.42 -5.29
CA ARG A 68 -4.79 10.99 -6.16
C ARG A 68 -4.92 12.50 -6.00
N SER A 69 -4.59 13.03 -4.83
CA SER A 69 -4.65 14.46 -4.63
C SER A 69 -3.48 15.19 -5.29
N LEU A 70 -2.46 14.47 -5.76
CA LEU A 70 -1.25 15.06 -6.31
C LEU A 70 -1.11 14.87 -7.82
N GLY A 71 -1.99 14.13 -8.45
CA GLY A 71 -1.92 13.94 -9.88
C GLY A 71 -2.82 12.80 -10.34
N ASP A 72 -2.70 12.45 -11.61
CA ASP A 72 -3.44 11.34 -12.18
C ASP A 72 -2.75 10.04 -11.80
N VAL A 73 -3.52 9.05 -11.36
CA VAL A 73 -2.94 7.79 -10.90
C VAL A 73 -3.51 6.60 -11.65
N GLU A 74 -2.67 5.61 -11.80
CA GLU A 74 -3.04 4.28 -12.28
C GLU A 74 -2.60 3.29 -11.21
N ILE A 75 -3.47 2.35 -10.84
CA ILE A 75 -3.25 1.51 -9.68
C ILE A 75 -3.48 0.05 -10.04
N ALA A 76 -2.58 -0.81 -9.56
CA ALA A 76 -2.76 -2.25 -9.61
C ALA A 76 -2.57 -2.78 -8.20
N ARG A 77 -3.53 -3.56 -7.71
CA ARG A 77 -3.48 -4.10 -6.35
C ARG A 77 -3.62 -5.61 -6.40
N THR A 78 -2.89 -6.29 -5.51
CA THR A 78 -2.95 -7.75 -5.46
C THR A 78 -4.16 -8.26 -4.70
N GLY A 79 -4.76 -7.42 -3.84
CA GLY A 79 -5.71 -7.90 -2.87
C GLY A 79 -4.98 -8.34 -1.61
N VAL A 80 -5.74 -8.57 -0.56
CA VAL A 80 -5.21 -8.82 0.77
C VAL A 80 -4.91 -10.30 0.96
N SER A 81 -3.71 -10.59 1.48
CA SER A 81 -3.35 -11.89 2.01
C SER A 81 -3.27 -11.78 3.51
N ALA A 82 -3.73 -12.81 4.21
CA ALA A 82 -3.76 -12.77 5.67
C ALA A 82 -3.30 -14.10 6.23
N ILE A 83 -2.65 -14.04 7.39
CA ILE A 83 -2.19 -15.24 8.07
C ILE A 83 -2.33 -14.99 9.57
N SER A 84 -2.60 -16.07 10.30
CA SER A 84 -2.76 -15.95 11.75
C SER A 84 -1.41 -15.62 12.40
N ARG A 85 -1.51 -14.92 13.52
CA ARG A 85 -0.36 -14.42 14.25
C ARG A 85 0.05 -15.44 15.31
N GLY A 86 1.32 -15.38 15.70
CA GLY A 86 1.84 -16.22 16.76
C GLY A 86 2.01 -17.65 16.30
N ASN A 87 1.75 -18.61 17.19
CA ASN A 87 1.93 -20.02 16.88
C ASN A 87 0.62 -20.75 16.60
N SER A 88 -0.45 -20.00 16.32
CA SER A 88 -1.70 -20.59 15.86
C SER A 88 -1.62 -20.87 14.37
N VAL A 89 -2.34 -21.90 13.94
CA VAL A 89 -2.42 -22.24 12.54
C VAL A 89 -3.89 -22.40 12.17
N ASP A 90 -4.29 -21.75 11.08
CA ASP A 90 -5.64 -21.88 10.54
C ASP A 90 -5.61 -22.98 9.48
N LEU A 91 -5.96 -24.17 9.88
CA LEU A 91 -5.85 -25.35 9.01
C LEU A 91 -6.90 -25.37 7.92
N GLU A 92 -7.90 -24.50 7.99
CA GLU A 92 -8.94 -24.42 6.97
C GLU A 92 -8.67 -23.35 5.92
N ALA A 93 -7.65 -22.54 6.12
CA ALA A 93 -7.29 -21.52 5.15
C ALA A 93 -6.71 -22.16 3.90
N LYS A 94 -6.97 -21.56 2.74
CA LYS A 94 -6.45 -22.05 1.48
C LYS A 94 -5.65 -21.01 0.76
#